data_6a410fcd350c809f92275bc06f1622d6
#
_entry.id   6a410fcd350c809f92275bc06f1622d6
#
_cell.length_a   1.000
_cell.length_b   1.000
_cell.length_c   1.000
_cell.angle_alpha   90.00
_cell.angle_beta   90.00
_cell.angle_gamma   90.00
#
_symmetry.space_group_name_H-M   'P 1'
#
loop_
_entity.id
_entity.type
_entity.pdbx_description
1 polymer ?
#
loop_
_entity_poly.entity_id
_entity_poly.type
_entity_poly.pdbx_seq_one_letter_code
_entity_poly.pdbx_strand_id
1 'polypeptide(L)'
;NEVLEARIAEMEDVARRADSVSRENERLRQALDLLATHEDYKLVDAYIIGWSSTDWENTLTINRGSSSGIQENMCAITANGEVVGLVTEAGLNYAEVKTVLDSTLEISGTISTSGYNGMVSGGYIDGTETLLKMNYLPSAAIIRNKEQVVTSGSTVYPRGLIMGSIVDAGFA
;
A
#
# COMPACT_ATOMS: atom_id res chain seq x y z
N ASN A 1 44.61 -20.80 -2.03
CA ASN A 1 43.46 -20.38 -1.23
C ASN A 1 42.93 -18.99 -1.59
N GLU A 2 43.78 -17.99 -1.82
CA GLU A 2 43.33 -16.62 -2.19
C GLU A 2 42.56 -16.59 -3.50
N VAL A 3 42.90 -17.39 -4.50
CA VAL A 3 42.20 -17.47 -5.80
C VAL A 3 40.82 -18.08 -5.63
N LEU A 4 40.64 -19.07 -4.76
CA LEU A 4 39.38 -19.69 -4.47
C LEU A 4 38.43 -18.77 -3.67
N GLU A 5 39.00 -18.03 -2.71
CA GLU A 5 38.24 -17.04 -1.92
C GLU A 5 37.78 -15.87 -2.79
N ALA A 6 38.60 -15.38 -3.70
CA ALA A 6 38.21 -14.36 -4.66
C ALA A 6 37.10 -14.84 -5.61
N ARG A 7 37.15 -16.10 -6.04
CA ARG A 7 36.12 -16.72 -6.90
C ARG A 7 34.78 -16.91 -6.18
N ILE A 8 34.80 -17.30 -4.91
CA ILE A 8 33.61 -17.40 -4.08
C ILE A 8 32.96 -16.04 -3.89
N ALA A 9 33.73 -15.00 -3.60
CA ALA A 9 33.24 -13.63 -3.45
C ALA A 9 32.63 -13.11 -4.75
N GLU A 10 33.22 -13.40 -5.90
CA GLU A 10 32.69 -13.04 -7.22
C GLU A 10 31.37 -13.76 -7.51
N MET A 11 31.28 -15.06 -7.21
CA MET A 11 30.05 -15.85 -7.37
C MET A 11 28.93 -15.35 -6.46
N GLU A 12 29.24 -14.99 -5.22
CA GLU A 12 28.27 -14.43 -4.29
C GLU A 12 27.75 -13.07 -4.76
N ASP A 13 28.61 -12.24 -5.32
CA ASP A 13 28.21 -10.94 -5.89
C ASP A 13 27.28 -11.11 -7.11
N VAL A 14 27.61 -12.04 -8.01
CA VAL A 14 26.76 -12.39 -9.16
C VAL A 14 25.39 -12.93 -8.71
N ALA A 15 25.36 -13.79 -7.69
CA ALA A 15 24.10 -14.31 -7.14
C ALA A 15 23.23 -13.21 -6.55
N ARG A 16 23.81 -12.27 -5.79
CA ARG A 16 23.08 -11.13 -5.25
C ARG A 16 22.51 -10.22 -6.33
N ARG A 17 23.26 -9.96 -7.39
CA ARG A 17 22.79 -9.18 -8.55
C ARG A 17 21.65 -9.89 -9.27
N ALA A 18 21.76 -11.20 -9.45
CA ALA A 18 20.70 -12.01 -10.07
C ALA A 18 19.41 -11.96 -9.27
N ASP A 19 19.47 -12.06 -7.93
CA ASP A 19 18.32 -11.93 -7.05
C ASP A 19 17.68 -10.54 -7.12
N SER A 20 18.49 -9.49 -7.14
CA SER A 20 18.03 -8.11 -7.27
C SER A 20 17.30 -7.87 -8.61
N VAL A 21 17.88 -8.34 -9.71
CA VAL A 21 17.29 -8.24 -11.05
C VAL A 21 16.00 -9.06 -11.14
N SER A 22 15.95 -10.24 -10.55
CA SER A 22 14.75 -11.09 -10.52
C SER A 22 13.61 -10.42 -9.77
N ARG A 23 13.88 -9.82 -8.60
CA ARG A 23 12.88 -9.06 -7.83
C ARG A 23 12.37 -7.84 -8.58
N GLU A 24 13.27 -7.09 -9.22
CA GLU A 24 12.89 -5.94 -10.04
C GLU A 24 12.05 -6.34 -11.24
N ASN A 25 12.38 -7.45 -11.90
CA ASN A 25 11.62 -7.98 -13.02
C ASN A 25 10.20 -8.41 -12.59
N GLU A 26 10.07 -9.07 -11.45
CA GLU A 26 8.77 -9.44 -10.89
C GLU A 26 7.93 -8.20 -10.54
N ARG A 27 8.54 -7.19 -9.90
CA ARG A 27 7.89 -5.91 -9.59
C ARG A 27 7.38 -5.23 -10.86
N LEU A 28 8.18 -5.18 -11.91
CA LEU A 28 7.79 -4.57 -13.19
C LEU A 28 6.65 -5.34 -13.86
N ARG A 29 6.66 -6.67 -13.82
CA ARG A 29 5.55 -7.49 -14.33
C ARG A 29 4.25 -7.23 -13.58
N GLN A 30 4.30 -7.15 -12.26
CA GLN A 30 3.14 -6.83 -11.45
C GLN A 30 2.59 -5.43 -11.78
N ALA A 31 3.46 -4.44 -11.96
CA ALA A 31 3.05 -3.10 -12.37
C ALA A 31 2.42 -3.08 -13.75
N LEU A 32 2.95 -3.84 -14.71
CA LEU A 32 2.38 -3.98 -16.05
C LEU A 32 1.01 -4.67 -16.01
N ASP A 33 0.85 -5.71 -15.21
CA ASP A 33 -0.43 -6.40 -15.03
C ASP A 33 -1.48 -5.47 -14.41
N LEU A 34 -1.07 -4.65 -13.44
CA LEU A 34 -1.93 -3.65 -12.84
C LEU A 34 -2.40 -2.62 -13.87
N LEU A 35 -1.49 -2.11 -14.70
CA LEU A 35 -1.82 -1.18 -15.79
C LEU A 35 -2.71 -1.82 -16.86
N ALA A 36 -2.48 -3.07 -17.21
CA ALA A 36 -3.30 -3.82 -18.16
C ALA A 36 -4.74 -4.02 -17.66
N THR A 37 -4.91 -4.20 -16.35
CA THR A 37 -6.21 -4.35 -15.69
C THR A 37 -6.92 -3.00 -15.49
N HIS A 38 -6.15 -1.93 -15.31
CA HIS A 38 -6.63 -0.57 -15.04
C HIS A 38 -5.97 0.42 -16.01
N GLU A 39 -6.45 0.48 -17.24
CA GLU A 39 -5.89 1.30 -18.33
C GLU A 39 -5.91 2.80 -18.04
N ASP A 40 -6.78 3.27 -17.15
CA ASP A 40 -6.90 4.65 -16.72
C ASP A 40 -5.85 5.06 -15.66
N TYR A 41 -5.06 4.12 -15.14
CA TYR A 41 -4.03 4.42 -14.15
C TYR A 41 -2.80 5.04 -14.80
N LYS A 42 -2.34 6.13 -14.20
CA LYS A 42 -1.02 6.72 -14.45
C LYS A 42 -0.15 6.45 -13.21
N LEU A 43 0.87 5.62 -13.37
CA LEU A 43 1.75 5.22 -12.28
C LEU A 43 3.06 6.01 -12.32
N VAL A 44 3.49 6.48 -11.17
CA VAL A 44 4.81 7.07 -10.95
C VAL A 44 5.54 6.20 -9.95
N ASP A 45 6.72 5.75 -10.33
CA ASP A 45 7.56 4.90 -9.51
C ASP A 45 8.28 5.72 -8.44
N ALA A 46 8.25 5.27 -7.20
CA ALA A 46 8.87 5.97 -6.08
C ALA A 46 9.39 5.01 -5.02
N TYR A 47 10.39 5.46 -4.26
CA TYR A 47 10.95 4.73 -3.14
C TYR A 47 10.71 5.48 -1.83
N ILE A 48 10.53 4.74 -0.76
CA ILE A 48 10.39 5.29 0.60
C ILE A 48 11.78 5.70 1.09
N ILE A 49 11.92 6.97 1.47
CA ILE A 49 13.16 7.53 1.99
C ILE A 49 13.09 7.97 3.44
N GLY A 50 11.90 7.98 4.03
CA GLY A 50 11.70 8.35 5.42
C GLY A 50 10.40 7.79 5.97
N TRP A 51 10.34 7.65 7.28
CA TRP A 51 9.18 7.16 8.00
C TRP A 51 9.00 7.93 9.31
N SER A 52 7.79 8.39 9.58
CA SER A 52 7.41 8.98 10.85
C SER A 52 6.16 8.28 11.39
N SER A 53 6.24 7.78 12.61
CA SER A 53 5.14 7.11 13.27
C SER A 53 5.01 7.56 14.71
N THR A 54 3.83 7.99 15.09
CA THR A 54 3.40 8.25 16.45
C THR A 54 2.18 7.40 16.76
N ASP A 55 1.61 7.49 17.95
CA ASP A 55 0.45 6.67 18.34
C ASP A 55 -0.79 6.92 17.47
N TRP A 56 -0.88 8.09 16.85
CA TRP A 56 -2.03 8.49 16.03
C TRP A 56 -1.68 8.94 14.61
N GLU A 57 -0.44 9.25 14.36
CA GLU A 57 0.02 9.78 13.09
C GLU A 57 1.02 8.82 12.45
N ASN A 58 0.80 8.49 11.18
CA ASN A 58 1.65 7.55 10.45
C ASN A 58 1.86 8.08 9.03
N THR A 59 3.06 8.61 8.79
CA THR A 59 3.44 9.20 7.50
C THR A 59 4.74 8.61 7.00
N LEU A 60 4.89 8.57 5.69
CA LEU A 60 6.16 8.24 5.05
C LEU A 60 6.50 9.26 3.98
N THR A 61 7.79 9.36 3.69
CA THR A 61 8.31 10.25 2.66
C THR A 61 8.83 9.44 1.49
N ILE A 62 8.46 9.82 0.29
CA ILE A 62 8.92 9.20 -0.96
C ILE A 62 9.84 10.12 -1.73
N ASN A 63 10.67 9.58 -2.60
CA ASN A 63 11.70 10.30 -3.36
C ASN A 63 11.23 10.92 -4.67
N ARG A 64 9.94 11.06 -4.86
CA ARG A 64 9.32 11.71 -6.02
C ARG A 64 8.35 12.78 -5.55
N GLY A 65 8.25 13.84 -6.30
CA GLY A 65 7.39 14.96 -6.00
C GLY A 65 6.76 15.57 -7.25
N SER A 66 6.45 16.86 -7.19
CA SER A 66 5.78 17.58 -8.27
C SER A 66 6.53 17.57 -9.59
N SER A 67 7.85 17.48 -9.59
CA SER A 67 8.66 17.35 -10.82
C SER A 67 8.41 16.04 -11.58
N SER A 68 7.90 15.02 -10.90
CA SER A 68 7.50 13.73 -11.47
C SER A 68 5.98 13.62 -11.68
N GLY A 69 5.23 14.68 -11.47
CA GLY A 69 3.78 14.72 -11.63
C GLY A 69 2.99 14.32 -10.40
N ILE A 70 3.64 14.18 -9.23
CA ILE A 70 2.95 13.89 -7.98
C ILE A 70 2.29 15.15 -7.42
N GLN A 71 1.03 15.04 -7.05
CA GLN A 71 0.21 16.09 -6.48
C GLN A 71 -0.45 15.62 -5.20
N GLU A 72 -0.87 16.58 -4.38
CA GLU A 72 -1.71 16.29 -3.21
C GLU A 72 -2.97 15.53 -3.60
N ASN A 73 -3.44 14.67 -2.71
CA ASN A 73 -4.60 13.80 -2.90
C ASN A 73 -4.40 12.65 -3.91
N MET A 74 -3.19 12.40 -4.36
CA MET A 74 -2.91 11.18 -5.11
C MET A 74 -2.82 9.97 -4.20
N CYS A 75 -3.28 8.82 -4.69
CA CYS A 75 -3.23 7.56 -3.96
C CYS A 75 -1.87 6.87 -4.15
N ALA A 76 -1.25 6.46 -3.05
CA ALA A 76 -0.05 5.63 -3.06
C ALA A 76 -0.45 4.15 -2.95
N ILE A 77 0.09 3.33 -3.82
CA ILE A 77 -0.21 1.89 -3.87
C ILE A 77 1.08 1.07 -3.98
N THR A 78 1.00 -0.20 -3.60
CA THR A 78 2.06 -1.17 -3.89
C THR A 78 1.96 -1.68 -5.33
N ALA A 79 2.99 -2.38 -5.79
CA ALA A 79 2.98 -3.02 -7.11
C ALA A 79 1.85 -4.05 -7.27
N ASN A 80 1.34 -4.60 -6.18
CA ASN A 80 0.21 -5.54 -6.17
C ASN A 80 -1.17 -4.87 -6.20
N GLY A 81 -1.23 -3.54 -6.16
CA GLY A 81 -2.49 -2.81 -6.09
C GLY A 81 -3.07 -2.68 -4.68
N GLU A 82 -2.25 -2.82 -3.66
CA GLU A 82 -2.63 -2.60 -2.27
C GLU A 82 -2.47 -1.12 -1.90
N VAL A 83 -3.44 -0.56 -1.18
CA VAL A 83 -3.40 0.84 -0.75
C VAL A 83 -2.36 1.04 0.32
N VAL A 84 -1.43 1.95 0.10
CA VAL A 84 -0.47 2.44 1.11
C VAL A 84 -1.02 3.65 1.83
N GLY A 85 -1.52 4.62 1.11
CA GLY A 85 -2.06 5.85 1.68
C GLY A 85 -2.34 6.93 0.66
N LEU A 86 -2.34 8.15 1.14
CA LEU A 86 -2.68 9.35 0.39
C LEU A 86 -1.56 10.37 0.48
N VAL A 87 -1.19 10.99 -0.64
CA VAL A 87 -0.25 12.10 -0.68
C VAL A 87 -0.88 13.33 -0.04
N THR A 88 -0.28 13.81 1.04
CA THR A 88 -0.73 15.00 1.78
C THR A 88 0.05 16.26 1.42
N GLU A 89 1.30 16.11 1.03
CA GLU A 89 2.17 17.21 0.62
C GLU A 89 3.09 16.75 -0.50
N ALA A 90 3.24 17.55 -1.53
CA ALA A 90 4.16 17.30 -2.64
C ALA A 90 5.17 18.44 -2.74
N GLY A 91 6.42 18.16 -2.39
CA GLY A 91 7.56 19.03 -2.68
C GLY A 91 8.03 18.80 -4.12
N LEU A 92 9.13 19.48 -4.50
CA LEU A 92 9.65 19.38 -5.87
C LEU A 92 10.17 17.96 -6.17
N ASN A 93 10.95 17.37 -5.28
CA ASN A 93 11.61 16.06 -5.44
C ASN A 93 11.23 15.05 -4.35
N TYR A 94 10.25 15.36 -3.53
CA TYR A 94 9.77 14.48 -2.46
C TYR A 94 8.26 14.66 -2.30
N ALA A 95 7.63 13.72 -1.64
CA ALA A 95 6.24 13.84 -1.21
C ALA A 95 6.03 13.14 0.13
N GLU A 96 5.12 13.67 0.92
CA GLU A 96 4.68 13.02 2.15
C GLU A 96 3.39 12.25 1.91
N VAL A 97 3.35 11.01 2.38
CA VAL A 97 2.21 10.12 2.25
C VAL A 97 1.70 9.77 3.64
N LYS A 98 0.45 10.12 3.90
CA LYS A 98 -0.28 9.66 5.09
C LYS A 98 -0.75 8.24 4.83
N THR A 99 -0.27 7.29 5.65
CA THR A 99 -0.59 5.88 5.44
C THR A 99 -1.99 5.52 5.93
N VAL A 100 -2.50 4.38 5.49
CA VAL A 100 -3.81 3.86 5.93
C VAL A 100 -3.85 3.54 7.43
N LEU A 101 -2.70 3.41 8.08
CA LEU A 101 -2.58 3.21 9.53
C LEU A 101 -2.80 4.50 10.33
N ASP A 102 -2.81 5.64 9.68
CA ASP A 102 -3.10 6.93 10.33
C ASP A 102 -4.57 7.01 10.75
N SER A 103 -4.82 7.39 12.00
CA SER A 103 -6.17 7.45 12.55
C SER A 103 -7.05 8.55 11.96
N THR A 104 -6.45 9.53 11.30
CA THR A 104 -7.16 10.65 10.67
C THR A 104 -7.55 10.38 9.23
N LEU A 105 -7.07 9.29 8.63
CA LEU A 105 -7.37 8.91 7.26
C LEU A 105 -8.53 7.93 7.22
N GLU A 106 -9.61 8.31 6.53
CA GLU A 106 -10.77 7.44 6.30
C GLU A 106 -10.93 7.15 4.81
N ILE A 107 -11.11 5.88 4.47
CA ILE A 107 -11.27 5.42 3.10
C ILE A 107 -12.54 4.59 3.00
N SER A 108 -13.36 4.89 2.00
CA SER A 108 -14.54 4.10 1.68
C SER A 108 -14.13 2.72 1.14
N GLY A 109 -14.60 1.67 1.77
CA GLY A 109 -14.25 0.30 1.44
C GLY A 109 -15.48 -0.58 1.19
N THR A 110 -15.26 -1.65 0.45
CA THR A 110 -16.27 -2.67 0.14
C THR A 110 -15.68 -4.05 0.43
N ILE A 111 -16.47 -4.90 1.08
CA ILE A 111 -16.11 -6.32 1.22
C ILE A 111 -16.34 -6.99 -0.13
N SER A 112 -15.28 -7.53 -0.73
CA SER A 112 -15.28 -7.99 -2.12
C SER A 112 -16.26 -9.12 -2.41
N THR A 113 -16.50 -10.00 -1.45
CA THR A 113 -17.38 -11.18 -1.61
C THR A 113 -18.84 -10.88 -1.38
N SER A 114 -19.17 -10.03 -0.40
CA SER A 114 -20.55 -9.73 -0.01
C SER A 114 -21.08 -8.41 -0.56
N GLY A 115 -20.19 -7.50 -0.97
CA GLY A 115 -20.54 -6.19 -1.49
C GLY A 115 -20.96 -5.15 -0.43
N TYR A 116 -20.81 -5.44 0.85
CA TYR A 116 -21.11 -4.48 1.92
C TYR A 116 -20.12 -3.33 1.90
N ASN A 117 -20.62 -2.12 2.01
CA ASN A 117 -19.83 -0.89 2.06
C ASN A 117 -19.68 -0.37 3.49
N GLY A 118 -18.54 0.20 3.78
CA GLY A 118 -18.24 0.84 5.05
C GLY A 118 -17.08 1.81 4.93
N MET A 119 -16.72 2.42 6.05
CA MET A 119 -15.55 3.32 6.13
C MET A 119 -14.42 2.64 6.89
N VAL A 120 -13.24 2.67 6.31
CA VAL A 120 -12.03 2.09 6.89
C VAL A 120 -11.15 3.20 7.43
N SER A 121 -10.77 3.09 8.69
CA SER A 121 -9.84 4.01 9.36
C SER A 121 -8.70 3.25 10.03
N GLY A 122 -7.55 3.90 10.16
CA GLY A 122 -6.38 3.37 10.85
C GLY A 122 -6.35 3.70 12.34
N GLY A 123 -5.23 3.36 12.98
CA GLY A 123 -4.96 3.72 14.38
C GLY A 123 -5.66 2.86 15.43
N TYR A 124 -6.29 1.76 15.04
CA TYR A 124 -6.82 0.78 15.98
C TYR A 124 -5.70 -0.14 16.45
N ILE A 125 -5.51 -0.22 17.77
CA ILE A 125 -4.46 -1.04 18.35
C ILE A 125 -5.09 -2.22 19.08
N ASP A 126 -4.70 -3.43 18.68
CA ASP A 126 -5.06 -4.67 19.34
C ASP A 126 -3.78 -5.37 19.81
N GLY A 127 -3.52 -5.29 21.13
CA GLY A 127 -2.27 -5.78 21.70
C GLY A 127 -1.04 -5.03 21.17
N THR A 128 -0.20 -5.71 20.40
CA THR A 128 1.00 -5.14 19.77
C THR A 128 0.82 -4.79 18.29
N GLU A 129 -0.33 -5.10 17.72
CA GLU A 129 -0.61 -4.91 16.30
C GLU A 129 -1.44 -3.66 16.06
N THR A 130 -1.09 -2.91 15.02
CA THR A 130 -1.89 -1.81 14.52
C THR A 130 -2.77 -2.33 13.39
N LEU A 131 -4.08 -2.20 13.57
CA LEU A 131 -5.09 -2.71 12.65
C LEU A 131 -5.89 -1.57 12.03
N LEU A 132 -6.56 -1.87 10.93
CA LEU A 132 -7.59 -1.02 10.33
C LEU A 132 -8.95 -1.42 10.92
N LYS A 133 -9.81 -0.43 11.11
CA LYS A 133 -11.18 -0.63 11.58
C LYS A 133 -12.16 -0.23 10.49
N MET A 134 -13.12 -1.09 10.19
CA MET A 134 -14.21 -0.81 9.26
C MET A 134 -15.50 -0.56 10.02
N ASN A 135 -16.11 0.61 9.81
CA ASN A 135 -17.32 1.06 10.47
C ASN A 135 -18.46 1.25 9.47
N TYR A 136 -19.63 1.51 9.98
CA TYR A 136 -20.86 1.81 9.20
C TYR A 136 -21.33 0.67 8.30
N LEU A 137 -21.01 -0.57 8.68
CA LEU A 137 -21.56 -1.76 8.04
C LEU A 137 -23.03 -1.96 8.45
N PRO A 138 -23.87 -2.52 7.55
CA PRO A 138 -25.24 -2.87 7.92
C PRO A 138 -25.29 -3.82 9.12
N SER A 139 -26.21 -3.60 10.05
CA SER A 139 -26.33 -4.45 11.27
C SER A 139 -26.69 -5.90 10.97
N ALA A 140 -27.32 -6.15 9.82
CA ALA A 140 -27.67 -7.49 9.33
C ALA A 140 -26.58 -8.13 8.48
N ALA A 141 -25.41 -7.49 8.33
CA ALA A 141 -24.32 -8.00 7.51
C ALA A 141 -23.74 -9.28 8.12
N ILE A 142 -23.61 -10.31 7.30
CA ILE A 142 -22.90 -11.54 7.64
C ILE A 142 -21.47 -11.41 7.12
N ILE A 143 -20.51 -11.30 8.04
CA ILE A 143 -19.10 -11.05 7.72
C ILE A 143 -18.28 -12.23 8.19
N ARG A 144 -17.42 -12.72 7.32
CA ARG A 144 -16.52 -13.85 7.60
C ARG A 144 -15.08 -13.38 7.66
N ASN A 145 -14.27 -14.00 8.51
CA ASN A 145 -12.84 -13.78 8.56
C ASN A 145 -12.19 -14.17 7.22
N LYS A 146 -11.10 -13.50 6.89
CA LYS A 146 -10.31 -13.65 5.64
C LYS A 146 -10.98 -13.10 4.38
N GLU A 147 -12.15 -12.50 4.45
CA GLU A 147 -12.70 -11.77 3.32
C GLU A 147 -11.84 -10.53 3.02
N GLN A 148 -11.64 -10.23 1.74
CA GLN A 148 -10.90 -9.06 1.32
C GLN A 148 -11.75 -7.80 1.37
N VAL A 149 -11.13 -6.69 1.81
CA VAL A 149 -11.68 -5.35 1.73
C VAL A 149 -10.94 -4.58 0.65
N VAL A 150 -11.69 -4.03 -0.28
CA VAL A 150 -11.16 -3.22 -1.39
C VAL A 150 -11.76 -1.81 -1.35
N THR A 151 -11.12 -0.85 -2.02
CA THR A 151 -11.68 0.50 -2.13
C THR A 151 -12.97 0.47 -2.95
N SER A 152 -13.98 1.22 -2.50
CA SER A 152 -15.26 1.34 -3.21
C SER A 152 -15.24 2.36 -4.34
N GLY A 153 -14.19 3.16 -4.41
CA GLY A 153 -14.04 4.23 -5.39
C GLY A 153 -14.48 5.59 -4.85
N SER A 154 -13.70 6.60 -5.18
CA SER A 154 -13.98 8.01 -4.85
C SER A 154 -13.29 8.90 -5.86
N THR A 155 -13.36 10.21 -5.68
CA THR A 155 -12.60 11.18 -6.49
C THR A 155 -11.07 11.06 -6.29
N VAL A 156 -10.65 10.47 -5.18
CA VAL A 156 -9.24 10.33 -4.77
C VAL A 156 -8.73 8.91 -4.96
N TYR A 157 -9.55 7.90 -4.66
CA TYR A 157 -9.19 6.49 -4.73
C TYR A 157 -9.90 5.78 -5.86
N PRO A 158 -9.17 5.13 -6.78
CA PRO A 158 -9.78 4.21 -7.73
C PRO A 158 -10.48 3.05 -7.03
N ARG A 159 -11.50 2.51 -7.66
CA ARG A 159 -12.22 1.35 -7.15
C ARG A 159 -11.41 0.06 -7.31
N GLY A 160 -11.51 -0.82 -6.32
CA GLY A 160 -10.96 -2.18 -6.40
C GLY A 160 -9.53 -2.32 -5.91
N LEU A 161 -8.95 -1.30 -5.29
CA LEU A 161 -7.64 -1.41 -4.65
C LEU A 161 -7.74 -2.20 -3.34
N ILE A 162 -6.83 -3.13 -3.13
CA ILE A 162 -6.84 -3.99 -1.93
C ILE A 162 -6.44 -3.17 -0.70
N MET A 163 -7.24 -3.20 0.34
CA MET A 163 -6.96 -2.56 1.63
C MET A 163 -6.47 -3.56 2.67
N GLY A 164 -6.94 -4.78 2.62
CA GLY A 164 -6.58 -5.83 3.55
C GLY A 164 -7.61 -6.95 3.58
N SER A 165 -7.48 -7.80 4.59
CA SER A 165 -8.42 -8.88 4.85
C SER A 165 -8.98 -8.79 6.27
N ILE A 166 -10.17 -9.32 6.48
CA ILE A 166 -10.84 -9.30 7.78
C ILE A 166 -10.18 -10.32 8.72
N VAL A 167 -9.71 -9.82 9.85
CA VAL A 167 -9.10 -10.64 10.92
C VAL A 167 -10.15 -11.03 11.95
N ASP A 168 -11.01 -10.08 12.33
CA ASP A 168 -12.08 -10.28 13.30
C ASP A 168 -13.31 -9.44 12.93
N ALA A 169 -14.48 -10.04 13.03
CA ALA A 169 -15.76 -9.39 12.81
C ALA A 169 -16.55 -9.43 14.11
N GLY A 170 -16.62 -8.28 14.79
CA GLY A 170 -17.33 -8.12 16.06
C GLY A 170 -18.31 -6.95 16.03
N PHE A 171 -19.24 -6.98 16.96
CA PHE A 171 -20.11 -5.83 17.21
C PHE A 171 -19.39 -4.86 18.17
N ALA A 172 -19.37 -3.62 17.79
CA ALA A 172 -18.88 -2.54 18.64
C ALA A 172 -19.96 -2.10 19.64
#